data_9c2e0745c0b86bd905342c515857a95c
#
_entry.id   9c2e0745c0b86bd905342c515857a95c
#
_cell.length_a   1.000
_cell.length_b   1.000
_cell.length_c   1.000
_cell.angle_alpha   90.00
_cell.angle_beta   90.00
_cell.angle_gamma   90.00
#
_symmetry.space_group_name_H-M   'P 1'
#
loop_
_entity.id
_entity.type
_entity.pdbx_description
1 polymer ?
#
loop_
_entity_poly.entity_id
_entity_poly.type
_entity_poly.pdbx_seq_one_letter_code
_entity_poly.pdbx_strand_id
1 'polypeptide(L)'
;MEQVILNWFEMMKNKLIALIILFIQVSCQPIAEHISSIDSTLQTSATVILESKLSELNAQSGQVIVMEVQTGQIKALVGLERKDSADYQPCENFSVQQPTGLMQGVSLLAALETGKVKVSDRVNVGNGIYVCKGDTVCDHNCHRGGYGEITVKQGLASGSNIAIVKTMENAFGNNVQAYFNRLNNMSYGKPDSIAGIANL
;
A
#
# COMPACT_ATOMS: atom_id res chain seq x y z
N MET A 1 -6.17 73.73 6.51
CA MET A 1 -5.67 72.80 5.48
C MET A 1 -4.55 71.90 6.01
N GLU A 2 -3.61 72.40 6.79
CA GLU A 2 -2.50 71.61 7.34
C GLU A 2 -2.95 70.46 8.29
N GLN A 3 -3.96 70.70 9.14
CA GLN A 3 -4.43 69.72 10.09
C GLN A 3 -5.05 68.46 9.41
N VAL A 4 -5.67 68.65 8.26
CA VAL A 4 -6.27 67.56 7.48
C VAL A 4 -5.19 66.69 6.83
N ILE A 5 -4.09 67.29 6.39
CA ILE A 5 -2.95 66.61 5.77
C ILE A 5 -2.19 65.78 6.83
N LEU A 6 -1.97 66.34 8.03
CA LEU A 6 -1.34 65.63 9.12
C LEU A 6 -2.16 64.38 9.58
N ASN A 7 -3.47 64.53 9.71
CA ASN A 7 -4.34 63.39 10.03
C ASN A 7 -4.36 62.31 8.97
N TRP A 8 -4.25 62.70 7.70
CA TRP A 8 -4.16 61.74 6.59
C TRP A 8 -2.86 60.97 6.58
N PHE A 9 -1.73 61.65 6.90
CA PHE A 9 -0.42 61.03 7.03
C PHE A 9 -0.34 60.01 8.22
N GLU A 10 -0.91 60.37 9.36
CA GLU A 10 -0.95 59.47 10.52
C GLU A 10 -1.85 58.25 10.26
N MET A 11 -2.97 58.43 9.56
CA MET A 11 -3.84 57.33 9.18
C MET A 11 -3.16 56.38 8.16
N MET A 12 -2.35 56.91 7.23
CA MET A 12 -1.58 56.13 6.27
C MET A 12 -0.45 55.36 6.95
N LYS A 13 0.30 55.96 7.90
CA LYS A 13 1.32 55.28 8.70
C LYS A 13 0.74 54.11 9.48
N ASN A 14 -0.39 54.29 10.14
CA ASN A 14 -1.02 53.23 10.93
C ASN A 14 -1.52 52.08 10.05
N LYS A 15 -2.02 52.34 8.85
CA LYS A 15 -2.39 51.31 7.86
C LYS A 15 -1.16 50.56 7.30
N LEU A 16 -0.06 51.28 7.07
CA LEU A 16 1.19 50.69 6.57
C LEU A 16 1.84 49.79 7.63
N ILE A 17 1.83 50.21 8.90
CA ILE A 17 2.32 49.43 10.04
C ILE A 17 1.45 48.17 10.25
N ALA A 18 0.11 48.32 10.13
CA ALA A 18 -0.81 47.18 10.23
C ALA A 18 -0.59 46.18 9.07
N LEU A 19 -0.31 46.67 7.86
CA LEU A 19 0.01 45.81 6.69
C LEU A 19 1.34 45.07 6.87
N ILE A 20 2.36 45.75 7.41
CA ILE A 20 3.67 45.13 7.70
C ILE A 20 3.56 44.06 8.79
N ILE A 21 2.77 44.33 9.85
CA ILE A 21 2.54 43.34 10.92
C ILE A 21 1.77 42.11 10.37
N LEU A 22 0.82 42.31 9.46
CA LEU A 22 0.09 41.23 8.81
C LEU A 22 1.01 40.36 7.92
N PHE A 23 2.01 40.97 7.24
CA PHE A 23 3.00 40.25 6.44
C PHE A 23 4.00 39.45 7.30
N ILE A 24 4.32 39.89 8.51
CA ILE A 24 5.24 39.19 9.42
C ILE A 24 4.58 37.93 10.02
N GLN A 25 3.24 37.92 10.12
CA GLN A 25 2.51 36.75 10.64
C GLN A 25 2.41 35.59 9.63
N VAL A 26 2.67 35.84 8.34
CA VAL A 26 2.60 34.81 7.28
C VAL A 26 3.91 34.03 7.12
N SER A 27 5.03 34.47 7.72
CA SER A 27 6.35 33.89 7.52
C SER A 27 6.84 32.94 8.61
N CYS A 28 6.02 32.62 9.61
CA CYS A 28 6.37 31.62 10.61
C CYS A 28 5.35 30.48 10.59
N GLN A 29 5.23 29.83 9.44
CA GLN A 29 4.79 28.44 9.44
C GLN A 29 5.96 27.64 10.02
N PRO A 30 5.77 26.89 11.13
CA PRO A 30 6.78 25.91 11.47
C PRO A 30 6.93 25.01 10.25
N ILE A 31 8.13 24.94 9.70
CA ILE A 31 8.51 23.85 8.82
C ILE A 31 8.22 22.65 9.67
N ALA A 32 7.13 21.91 9.37
CA ALA A 32 6.92 20.60 9.95
C ALA A 32 8.17 19.83 9.56
N GLU A 33 9.07 19.67 10.51
CA GLU A 33 10.20 18.78 10.38
C GLU A 33 9.55 17.43 10.08
N HIS A 34 9.61 16.99 8.83
CA HIS A 34 9.22 15.66 8.44
C HIS A 34 10.18 14.74 9.15
N ILE A 35 9.86 14.39 10.40
CA ILE A 35 10.59 13.36 11.12
C ILE A 35 10.35 12.10 10.32
N SER A 36 11.39 11.69 9.59
CA SER A 36 11.38 10.44 8.86
C SER A 36 11.09 9.31 9.85
N SER A 37 10.07 8.52 9.60
CA SER A 37 9.77 7.33 10.41
C SER A 37 10.75 6.19 10.18
N ILE A 38 11.67 6.36 9.23
CA ILE A 38 12.68 5.36 8.86
C ILE A 38 13.69 5.19 9.99
N ASP A 39 13.90 3.95 10.41
CA ASP A 39 14.96 3.53 11.31
C ASP A 39 16.20 3.20 10.49
N SER A 40 17.30 3.91 10.71
CA SER A 40 18.52 3.76 9.93
C SER A 40 19.17 2.36 10.07
N THR A 41 19.02 1.73 11.22
CA THR A 41 19.55 0.38 11.46
C THR A 41 18.74 -0.67 10.69
N LEU A 42 17.40 -0.56 10.74
CA LEU A 42 16.52 -1.44 9.97
C LEU A 42 16.69 -1.21 8.47
N GLN A 43 16.81 0.05 8.03
CA GLN A 43 17.04 0.39 6.63
C GLN A 43 18.31 -0.27 6.09
N THR A 44 19.43 -0.12 6.82
CA THR A 44 20.71 -0.71 6.44
C THR A 44 20.64 -2.23 6.43
N SER A 45 20.07 -2.84 7.48
CA SER A 45 19.94 -4.30 7.57
C SER A 45 19.08 -4.86 6.45
N ALA A 46 17.94 -4.22 6.14
CA ALA A 46 17.06 -4.61 5.06
C ALA A 46 17.75 -4.52 3.70
N THR A 47 18.58 -3.48 3.47
CA THR A 47 19.34 -3.32 2.24
C THR A 47 20.33 -4.48 2.03
N VAL A 48 21.14 -4.78 3.05
CA VAL A 48 22.13 -5.88 2.97
C VAL A 48 21.45 -7.23 2.74
N ILE A 49 20.36 -7.50 3.46
CA ILE A 49 19.62 -8.76 3.32
C ILE A 49 19.00 -8.87 1.91
N LEU A 50 18.39 -7.79 1.42
CA LEU A 50 17.77 -7.78 0.09
C LEU A 50 18.83 -8.02 -1.00
N GLU A 51 19.95 -7.30 -0.96
CA GLU A 51 21.05 -7.44 -1.93
C GLU A 51 21.59 -8.86 -1.96
N SER A 52 21.85 -9.44 -0.78
CA SER A 52 22.28 -10.83 -0.65
C SER A 52 21.29 -11.82 -1.27
N LYS A 53 20.00 -11.63 -1.02
CA LYS A 53 18.95 -12.50 -1.57
C LYS A 53 18.76 -12.34 -3.07
N LEU A 54 18.82 -11.13 -3.58
CA LEU A 54 18.76 -10.89 -5.03
C LEU A 54 19.94 -11.54 -5.76
N SER A 55 21.15 -11.47 -5.17
CA SER A 55 22.34 -12.13 -5.71
C SER A 55 22.22 -13.65 -5.68
N GLU A 56 21.77 -14.23 -4.55
CA GLU A 56 21.55 -15.68 -4.39
C GLU A 56 20.57 -16.22 -5.45
N LEU A 57 19.48 -15.48 -5.70
CA LEU A 57 18.42 -15.87 -6.63
C LEU A 57 18.72 -15.45 -8.06
N ASN A 58 19.81 -14.73 -8.33
CA ASN A 58 20.10 -14.07 -9.60
C ASN A 58 18.90 -13.24 -10.11
N ALA A 59 18.18 -12.60 -9.19
CA ALA A 59 17.01 -11.80 -9.50
C ALA A 59 17.41 -10.41 -10.03
N GLN A 60 16.58 -9.81 -10.87
CA GLN A 60 16.86 -8.50 -11.46
C GLN A 60 16.54 -7.34 -10.50
N SER A 61 15.50 -7.46 -9.71
CA SER A 61 15.07 -6.43 -8.78
C SER A 61 14.33 -7.01 -7.59
N GLY A 62 14.22 -6.23 -6.52
CA GLY A 62 13.44 -6.58 -5.35
C GLY A 62 13.16 -5.39 -4.46
N GLN A 63 12.23 -5.58 -3.55
CA GLN A 63 11.76 -4.53 -2.66
C GLN A 63 11.51 -5.09 -1.26
N VAL A 64 11.75 -4.28 -0.24
CA VAL A 64 11.43 -4.58 1.17
C VAL A 64 10.74 -3.37 1.78
N ILE A 65 9.60 -3.59 2.41
CA ILE A 65 8.89 -2.60 3.22
C ILE A 65 8.76 -3.19 4.63
N VAL A 66 9.27 -2.47 5.63
CA VAL A 66 9.10 -2.82 7.05
C VAL A 66 8.20 -1.79 7.69
N MET A 67 7.06 -2.23 8.20
CA MET A 67 6.04 -1.38 8.80
C MET A 67 5.78 -1.81 10.24
N GLU A 68 5.68 -0.83 11.15
CA GLU A 68 5.25 -1.04 12.51
C GLU A 68 3.73 -1.23 12.56
N VAL A 69 3.27 -2.40 13.02
CA VAL A 69 1.85 -2.80 12.95
C VAL A 69 0.94 -1.88 13.76
N GLN A 70 1.39 -1.39 14.93
CA GLN A 70 0.58 -0.58 15.83
C GLN A 70 0.34 0.83 15.32
N THR A 71 1.30 1.40 14.63
CA THR A 71 1.28 2.82 14.20
C THR A 71 1.06 2.99 12.70
N GLY A 72 1.34 1.94 11.90
CA GLY A 72 1.39 2.02 10.44
C GLY A 72 2.62 2.75 9.91
N GLN A 73 3.57 3.13 10.77
CA GLN A 73 4.77 3.83 10.34
C GLN A 73 5.71 2.91 9.55
N ILE A 74 6.22 3.39 8.42
CA ILE A 74 7.26 2.69 7.65
C ILE A 74 8.60 2.90 8.34
N LYS A 75 9.23 1.80 8.75
CA LYS A 75 10.53 1.77 9.44
C LYS A 75 11.69 1.46 8.51
N ALA A 76 11.46 0.75 7.41
CA ALA A 76 12.41 0.61 6.32
C ALA A 76 11.69 0.50 4.98
N LEU A 77 12.30 1.08 3.94
CA LEU A 77 11.79 1.08 2.58
C LEU A 77 12.98 0.96 1.62
N VAL A 78 13.18 -0.22 1.06
CA VAL A 78 14.34 -0.54 0.23
C VAL A 78 13.88 -1.09 -1.11
N GLY A 79 14.31 -0.47 -2.20
CA GLY A 79 14.22 -1.00 -3.54
C GLY A 79 15.62 -1.13 -4.13
N LEU A 80 15.90 -2.26 -4.75
CA LEU A 80 17.14 -2.52 -5.47
C LEU A 80 16.84 -3.09 -6.85
N GLU A 81 17.58 -2.65 -7.86
CA GLU A 81 17.52 -3.18 -9.22
C GLU A 81 18.91 -3.30 -9.84
N ARG A 82 19.05 -4.23 -10.77
CA ARG A 82 20.22 -4.43 -11.59
C ARG A 82 19.82 -4.29 -13.06
N LYS A 83 20.36 -3.29 -13.76
CA LYS A 83 20.06 -3.04 -15.19
C LYS A 83 21.10 -3.70 -16.09
N ASP A 84 22.28 -3.13 -16.16
CA ASP A 84 23.34 -3.55 -17.08
C ASP A 84 24.67 -3.89 -16.38
N SER A 85 24.71 -3.78 -15.05
CA SER A 85 25.89 -4.06 -14.23
C SER A 85 25.70 -5.29 -13.34
N ALA A 86 26.79 -5.82 -12.80
CA ALA A 86 26.72 -6.87 -11.80
C ALA A 86 26.16 -6.38 -10.45
N ASP A 87 26.25 -5.07 -10.22
CA ASP A 87 25.93 -4.45 -8.92
C ASP A 87 24.47 -3.97 -8.88
N TYR A 88 23.83 -4.13 -7.71
CA TYR A 88 22.52 -3.60 -7.45
C TYR A 88 22.58 -2.11 -7.12
N GLN A 89 21.66 -1.35 -7.68
CA GLN A 89 21.51 0.08 -7.45
C GLN A 89 20.19 0.37 -6.76
N PRO A 90 20.08 1.44 -5.95
CA PRO A 90 18.80 1.86 -5.38
C PRO A 90 17.75 2.10 -6.48
N CYS A 91 16.54 1.62 -6.23
CA CYS A 91 15.37 1.79 -7.10
C CYS A 91 14.23 2.37 -6.28
N GLU A 92 13.66 3.48 -6.73
CA GLU A 92 12.51 4.14 -6.08
C GLU A 92 11.17 3.68 -6.66
N ASN A 93 11.19 2.76 -7.63
CA ASN A 93 9.97 2.22 -8.21
C ASN A 93 9.45 1.05 -7.39
N PHE A 94 8.45 1.32 -6.55
CA PHE A 94 7.76 0.34 -5.73
C PHE A 94 6.46 -0.18 -6.38
N SER A 95 6.18 0.17 -7.62
CA SER A 95 5.01 -0.36 -8.33
C SER A 95 5.21 -1.83 -8.69
N VAL A 96 4.22 -2.66 -8.35
CA VAL A 96 4.17 -4.07 -8.73
C VAL A 96 3.26 -4.20 -9.94
N GLN A 97 3.81 -4.51 -11.09
CA GLN A 97 3.04 -4.60 -12.35
C GLN A 97 2.02 -5.75 -12.36
N GLN A 98 2.29 -6.81 -11.62
CA GLN A 98 1.41 -7.96 -11.48
C GLN A 98 1.45 -8.51 -10.05
N PRO A 99 0.59 -8.03 -9.15
CA PRO A 99 0.57 -8.48 -7.76
C PRO A 99 -0.10 -9.85 -7.59
N THR A 100 0.31 -10.83 -8.43
CA THR A 100 -0.23 -12.18 -8.38
C THR A 100 0.04 -12.81 -7.00
N GLY A 101 -1.00 -13.34 -6.38
CA GLY A 101 -0.92 -13.96 -5.06
C GLY A 101 -1.02 -12.98 -3.89
N LEU A 102 -0.49 -11.77 -3.97
CA LEU A 102 -0.59 -10.77 -2.90
C LEU A 102 -2.04 -10.34 -2.66
N MET A 103 -2.82 -10.21 -3.73
CA MET A 103 -4.24 -9.87 -3.66
C MET A 103 -5.10 -10.92 -2.95
N GLN A 104 -4.64 -12.16 -2.84
CA GLN A 104 -5.38 -13.21 -2.12
C GLN A 104 -5.58 -12.84 -0.66
N GLY A 105 -4.54 -12.34 0.02
CA GLY A 105 -4.62 -11.89 1.41
C GLY A 105 -5.57 -10.71 1.60
N VAL A 106 -5.46 -9.70 0.73
CA VAL A 106 -6.31 -8.50 0.76
C VAL A 106 -7.78 -8.86 0.50
N SER A 107 -8.04 -9.69 -0.52
CA SER A 107 -9.38 -10.16 -0.87
C SER A 107 -10.00 -10.97 0.27
N LEU A 108 -9.23 -11.88 0.85
CA LEU A 108 -9.70 -12.66 1.98
C LEU A 108 -10.02 -11.79 3.19
N LEU A 109 -9.18 -10.80 3.52
CA LEU A 109 -9.46 -9.86 4.60
C LEU A 109 -10.79 -9.13 4.33
N ALA A 110 -10.98 -8.62 3.12
CA ALA A 110 -12.23 -7.96 2.73
C ALA A 110 -13.45 -8.88 2.87
N ALA A 111 -13.31 -10.18 2.54
CA ALA A 111 -14.38 -11.17 2.69
C ALA A 111 -14.69 -11.46 4.17
N LEU A 112 -13.68 -11.63 5.01
CA LEU A 112 -13.84 -11.87 6.45
C LEU A 112 -14.52 -10.70 7.16
N GLU A 113 -14.22 -9.47 6.76
CA GLU A 113 -14.86 -8.24 7.26
C GLU A 113 -16.38 -8.18 7.00
N THR A 114 -16.91 -8.99 6.09
CA THR A 114 -18.36 -9.09 5.89
C THR A 114 -19.06 -9.85 7.02
N GLY A 115 -18.34 -10.64 7.81
CA GLY A 115 -18.89 -11.57 8.80
C GLY A 115 -19.62 -12.79 8.23
N LYS A 116 -19.72 -12.92 6.90
CA LYS A 116 -20.43 -14.02 6.23
C LYS A 116 -19.57 -15.27 6.06
N VAL A 117 -18.25 -15.11 6.09
CA VAL A 117 -17.27 -16.19 5.91
C VAL A 117 -16.28 -16.21 7.06
N LYS A 118 -15.74 -17.39 7.34
CA LYS A 118 -14.75 -17.63 8.39
C LYS A 118 -13.56 -18.37 7.82
N VAL A 119 -12.40 -18.21 8.44
CA VAL A 119 -11.18 -18.95 8.05
C VAL A 119 -11.30 -20.46 8.20
N SER A 120 -12.23 -20.93 9.05
CA SER A 120 -12.54 -22.34 9.27
C SER A 120 -13.55 -22.92 8.28
N ASP A 121 -14.22 -22.09 7.48
CA ASP A 121 -15.22 -22.59 6.54
C ASP A 121 -14.57 -23.49 5.49
N ARG A 122 -15.31 -24.53 5.08
CA ARG A 122 -14.83 -25.49 4.10
C ARG A 122 -15.20 -25.03 2.69
N VAL A 123 -14.26 -25.19 1.79
CA VAL A 123 -14.41 -24.84 0.37
C VAL A 123 -13.98 -26.03 -0.47
N ASN A 124 -14.86 -26.50 -1.32
CA ASN A 124 -14.53 -27.55 -2.27
C ASN A 124 -13.90 -26.93 -3.51
N VAL A 125 -12.59 -27.13 -3.69
CA VAL A 125 -11.81 -26.69 -4.85
C VAL A 125 -11.64 -27.78 -5.90
N GLY A 126 -12.17 -28.99 -5.62
CA GLY A 126 -12.23 -30.10 -6.55
C GLY A 126 -10.86 -30.53 -7.06
N ASN A 127 -10.79 -30.78 -8.35
CA ASN A 127 -9.55 -31.17 -9.05
C ASN A 127 -8.63 -29.99 -9.40
N GLY A 128 -8.89 -28.80 -8.86
CA GLY A 128 -8.05 -27.64 -9.10
C GLY A 128 -8.42 -26.84 -10.37
N ILE A 129 -9.60 -27.11 -10.94
CA ILE A 129 -10.14 -26.37 -12.10
C ILE A 129 -11.55 -25.90 -11.75
N TYR A 130 -11.82 -24.61 -11.94
CA TYR A 130 -13.10 -24.02 -11.68
C TYR A 130 -13.49 -23.01 -12.77
N VAL A 131 -14.67 -23.15 -13.34
CA VAL A 131 -15.20 -22.20 -14.32
C VAL A 131 -16.09 -21.20 -13.59
N CYS A 132 -15.70 -19.93 -13.64
CA CYS A 132 -16.42 -18.83 -13.02
C CYS A 132 -16.75 -17.78 -14.10
N LYS A 133 -18.04 -17.53 -14.34
CA LYS A 133 -18.54 -16.50 -15.28
C LYS A 133 -17.92 -16.57 -16.70
N GLY A 134 -17.59 -17.76 -17.15
CA GLY A 134 -17.00 -17.99 -18.47
C GLY A 134 -15.47 -18.06 -18.48
N ASP A 135 -14.81 -17.65 -17.42
CA ASP A 135 -13.37 -17.76 -17.24
C ASP A 135 -13.00 -19.04 -16.48
N THR A 136 -11.86 -19.61 -16.80
CA THR A 136 -11.32 -20.79 -16.11
C THR A 136 -10.26 -20.37 -15.10
N VAL A 137 -10.48 -20.67 -13.84
CA VAL A 137 -9.52 -20.49 -12.75
C VAL A 137 -8.86 -21.82 -12.45
N CYS A 138 -7.53 -21.86 -12.46
CA CYS A 138 -6.75 -23.04 -12.10
C CYS A 138 -5.92 -22.79 -10.85
N ASP A 139 -5.87 -23.81 -9.98
CA ASP A 139 -4.86 -23.90 -8.94
C ASP A 139 -3.57 -24.45 -9.52
N HIS A 140 -2.43 -24.12 -8.92
CA HIS A 140 -1.11 -24.53 -9.43
C HIS A 140 -0.92 -26.06 -9.47
N ASN A 141 -1.75 -26.82 -8.76
CA ASN A 141 -1.73 -28.28 -8.70
C ASN A 141 -2.87 -28.95 -9.50
N CYS A 142 -3.56 -28.22 -10.40
CA CYS A 142 -4.68 -28.77 -11.16
C CYS A 142 -4.28 -30.02 -11.98
N HIS A 143 -3.04 -30.05 -12.48
CA HIS A 143 -2.49 -31.22 -13.22
C HIS A 143 -2.15 -32.40 -12.30
N ARG A 144 -2.25 -32.24 -10.96
CA ARG A 144 -2.01 -33.28 -9.94
C ARG A 144 -3.27 -33.65 -9.15
N GLY A 145 -4.44 -33.24 -9.62
CA GLY A 145 -5.73 -33.60 -9.04
C GLY A 145 -6.31 -32.60 -8.03
N GLY A 146 -5.72 -31.43 -7.91
CA GLY A 146 -6.23 -30.37 -7.03
C GLY A 146 -6.10 -30.66 -5.53
N TYR A 147 -6.82 -29.89 -4.72
CA TYR A 147 -6.80 -30.04 -3.25
C TYR A 147 -8.06 -30.67 -2.68
N GLY A 148 -9.11 -30.92 -3.50
CA GLY A 148 -10.38 -31.46 -3.03
C GLY A 148 -11.13 -30.46 -2.15
N GLU A 149 -11.46 -30.86 -0.93
CA GLU A 149 -12.14 -30.00 0.03
C GLU A 149 -11.15 -29.53 1.13
N ILE A 150 -10.97 -28.23 1.25
CA ILE A 150 -10.03 -27.58 2.18
C ILE A 150 -10.72 -26.44 2.95
N THR A 151 -10.13 -26.00 4.05
CA THR A 151 -10.60 -24.78 4.72
C THR A 151 -10.11 -23.51 3.99
N VAL A 152 -10.81 -22.40 4.19
CA VAL A 152 -10.38 -21.07 3.69
C VAL A 152 -8.94 -20.75 4.12
N LYS A 153 -8.58 -21.07 5.38
CA LYS A 153 -7.21 -20.92 5.89
C LYS A 153 -6.20 -21.75 5.09
N GLN A 154 -6.54 -23.01 4.82
CA GLN A 154 -5.68 -23.90 4.01
C GLN A 154 -5.59 -23.39 2.56
N GLY A 155 -6.70 -22.88 2.02
CA GLY A 155 -6.73 -22.27 0.69
C GLY A 155 -5.75 -21.11 0.54
N LEU A 156 -5.71 -20.20 1.51
CA LEU A 156 -4.72 -19.12 1.51
C LEU A 156 -3.30 -19.65 1.67
N ALA A 157 -3.08 -20.57 2.62
CA ALA A 157 -1.74 -21.13 2.89
C ALA A 157 -1.16 -21.90 1.71
N SER A 158 -2.01 -22.54 0.89
CA SER A 158 -1.60 -23.28 -0.30
C SER A 158 -1.62 -22.44 -1.58
N GLY A 159 -2.03 -21.17 -1.51
CA GLY A 159 -2.15 -20.31 -2.67
C GLY A 159 -3.24 -20.74 -3.66
N SER A 160 -4.32 -21.38 -3.18
CA SER A 160 -5.43 -21.79 -4.03
C SER A 160 -6.25 -20.60 -4.52
N ASN A 161 -6.17 -20.30 -5.80
CA ASN A 161 -6.98 -19.28 -6.45
C ASN A 161 -8.48 -19.60 -6.33
N ILE A 162 -8.84 -20.88 -6.50
CA ILE A 162 -10.24 -21.35 -6.45
C ILE A 162 -10.83 -21.15 -5.05
N ALA A 163 -10.06 -21.46 -4.00
CA ALA A 163 -10.53 -21.25 -2.64
C ALA A 163 -10.84 -19.78 -2.37
N ILE A 164 -9.98 -18.87 -2.83
CA ILE A 164 -10.20 -17.43 -2.68
C ILE A 164 -11.40 -16.97 -3.50
N VAL A 165 -11.50 -17.36 -4.77
CA VAL A 165 -12.65 -16.97 -5.63
C VAL A 165 -13.96 -17.42 -5.01
N LYS A 166 -14.10 -18.69 -4.61
CA LYS A 166 -15.32 -19.21 -3.96
C LYS A 166 -15.62 -18.53 -2.63
N THR A 167 -14.61 -18.21 -1.85
CA THR A 167 -14.77 -17.43 -0.61
C THR A 167 -15.31 -16.03 -0.91
N MET A 168 -14.79 -15.38 -1.95
CA MET A 168 -15.32 -14.09 -2.41
C MET A 168 -16.75 -14.17 -2.91
N GLU A 169 -17.10 -15.22 -3.66
CA GLU A 169 -18.49 -15.47 -4.09
C GLU A 169 -19.43 -15.65 -2.90
N ASN A 170 -19.02 -16.40 -1.86
CA ASN A 170 -19.79 -16.57 -0.63
C ASN A 170 -19.96 -15.27 0.15
N ALA A 171 -18.93 -14.41 0.19
CA ALA A 171 -18.98 -13.13 0.89
C ALA A 171 -19.80 -12.06 0.17
N PHE A 172 -19.60 -11.91 -1.13
CA PHE A 172 -20.15 -10.79 -1.91
C PHE A 172 -21.19 -11.20 -2.96
N GLY A 173 -21.27 -12.48 -3.32
CA GLY A 173 -22.15 -12.95 -4.41
C GLY A 173 -21.81 -12.26 -5.73
N ASN A 174 -22.83 -11.70 -6.39
CA ASN A 174 -22.65 -10.93 -7.62
C ASN A 174 -22.43 -9.42 -7.37
N ASN A 175 -22.35 -8.99 -6.11
CA ASN A 175 -22.21 -7.57 -5.77
C ASN A 175 -20.74 -7.14 -5.76
N VAL A 176 -20.18 -6.96 -6.95
CA VAL A 176 -18.80 -6.51 -7.16
C VAL A 176 -18.57 -5.13 -6.52
N GLN A 177 -19.58 -4.25 -6.54
CA GLN A 177 -19.45 -2.92 -5.93
C GLN A 177 -19.25 -3.00 -4.40
N ALA A 178 -19.90 -3.97 -3.73
CA ALA A 178 -19.70 -4.18 -2.30
C ALA A 178 -18.25 -4.57 -1.98
N TYR A 179 -17.60 -5.36 -2.83
CA TYR A 179 -16.17 -5.67 -2.70
C TYR A 179 -15.29 -4.43 -2.86
N PHE A 180 -15.48 -3.64 -3.93
CA PHE A 180 -14.71 -2.40 -4.12
C PHE A 180 -14.94 -1.39 -3.01
N ASN A 181 -16.17 -1.25 -2.51
CA ASN A 181 -16.45 -0.39 -1.37
C ASN A 181 -15.69 -0.84 -0.12
N ARG A 182 -15.56 -2.15 0.10
CA ARG A 182 -14.77 -2.69 1.22
C ARG A 182 -13.28 -2.38 1.05
N LEU A 183 -12.72 -2.56 -0.14
CA LEU A 183 -11.33 -2.19 -0.43
C LEU A 183 -11.07 -0.70 -0.19
N ASN A 184 -11.97 0.17 -0.66
CA ASN A 184 -11.89 1.61 -0.43
C ASN A 184 -11.92 1.98 1.06
N ASN A 185 -12.75 1.29 1.86
CA ASN A 185 -12.81 1.48 3.31
C ASN A 185 -11.51 1.05 4.01
N MET A 186 -10.81 0.07 3.45
CA MET A 186 -9.48 -0.37 3.88
C MET A 186 -8.35 0.53 3.34
N SER A 187 -8.69 1.64 2.68
CA SER A 187 -7.77 2.56 1.98
C SER A 187 -6.97 1.92 0.84
N TYR A 188 -7.35 0.71 0.39
CA TYR A 188 -6.71 0.05 -0.73
C TYR A 188 -6.99 0.80 -2.04
N GLY A 189 -5.96 1.00 -2.85
CA GLY A 189 -6.05 1.74 -4.11
C GLY A 189 -6.17 3.27 -3.97
N LYS A 190 -6.02 3.81 -2.76
CA LYS A 190 -5.85 5.24 -2.57
C LYS A 190 -4.39 5.59 -2.79
N PRO A 191 -4.11 6.72 -3.48
CA PRO A 191 -2.74 7.21 -3.57
C PRO A 191 -2.19 7.45 -2.17
N ASP A 192 -1.04 6.91 -1.87
CA ASP A 192 -0.31 7.18 -0.65
C ASP A 192 1.03 7.83 -1.00
N SER A 193 1.51 8.72 -0.13
CA SER A 193 2.83 9.31 -0.26
C SER A 193 3.65 8.90 0.97
N ILE A 194 4.61 8.02 0.76
CA ILE A 194 5.62 7.74 1.77
C ILE A 194 6.75 8.74 1.55
N ALA A 195 7.10 9.52 2.59
CA ALA A 195 8.18 10.50 2.67
C ALA A 195 9.09 10.61 1.43
N GLY A 196 8.72 11.42 0.44
CA GLY A 196 9.52 11.67 -0.76
C GLY A 196 9.29 10.72 -1.93
N ILE A 197 8.45 9.68 -1.79
CA ILE A 197 8.05 8.80 -2.89
C ILE A 197 6.62 9.18 -3.27
N ALA A 198 6.46 9.85 -4.39
CA ALA A 198 5.14 10.16 -4.93
C ALA A 198 4.57 8.94 -5.65
N ASN A 199 3.35 8.56 -5.31
CA ASN A 199 2.54 7.53 -5.95
C ASN A 199 3.08 6.09 -5.77
N LEU A 200 2.79 5.51 -4.61
CA LEU A 200 2.79 4.05 -4.43
C LEU A 200 1.52 3.44 -4.97
#